data_24a56963dd91ed391a6aac6978473016
#
_entry.id   24a56963dd91ed391a6aac6978473016
#
_cell.length_a   1.000
_cell.length_b   1.000
_cell.length_c   1.000
_cell.angle_alpha   90.00
_cell.angle_beta   90.00
_cell.angle_gamma   90.00
#
_symmetry.space_group_name_H-M   'P 1'
#
loop_
_entity.id
_entity.type
_entity.pdbx_description
1 polymer ?
#
loop_
_entity_poly.entity_id
_entity_poly.type
_entity_poly.pdbx_seq_one_letter_code
_entity_poly.pdbx_strand_id
1 'polypeptide(L)'
;DHSIEKIYKFARNNLDKDSDNEINISIDIEDEDSIKKAIEEIPEDIRFDLIFVATGILHNDNNIFPEKSIKDISIDKLKKVFMVNTFGPTLLGKYFIPYLNKEKSVFAFLSARVGSISDNVLGGWYSYRASKTALNQIIKNFSIEVKRSNQNAIFVGLQPGTVKSYLSKPFEKNVKPEKLFTPEYSSEKMLEVINTLKIEDSGKIFSWDGEEIQP
;
A
#
# COMPACT_ATOMS: atom_id res chain seq x y z
N ASP A 1 11.43 -8.14 16.21
CA ASP A 1 11.18 -9.58 16.10
C ASP A 1 12.48 -10.27 15.71
N HIS A 2 12.98 -11.19 16.54
CA HIS A 2 14.24 -11.91 16.31
C HIS A 2 14.14 -12.94 15.16
N SER A 3 12.97 -13.11 14.56
CA SER A 3 12.74 -14.01 13.41
C SER A 3 12.99 -13.36 12.06
N ILE A 4 13.14 -12.03 11.98
CA ILE A 4 13.38 -11.33 10.72
C ILE A 4 14.86 -11.40 10.37
N GLU A 5 15.16 -12.07 9.26
CA GLU A 5 16.54 -12.28 8.80
C GLU A 5 17.07 -11.04 8.05
N LYS A 6 16.29 -10.50 7.12
CA LYS A 6 16.67 -9.32 6.33
C LYS A 6 15.48 -8.42 6.05
N ILE A 7 15.74 -7.11 5.99
CA ILE A 7 14.77 -6.08 5.63
C ILE A 7 15.32 -5.28 4.45
N TYR A 8 14.59 -5.28 3.34
CA TYR A 8 14.88 -4.43 2.19
C TYR A 8 13.97 -3.20 2.25
N LYS A 9 14.56 -2.01 2.41
CA LYS A 9 13.85 -0.73 2.42
C LYS A 9 13.99 -0.06 1.06
N PHE A 10 12.88 0.17 0.38
CA PHE A 10 12.83 0.82 -0.92
C PHE A 10 12.24 2.23 -0.78
N ALA A 11 13.01 3.27 -1.12
CA ALA A 11 12.54 4.65 -1.03
C ALA A 11 13.30 5.56 -2.02
N ARG A 12 12.72 6.73 -2.33
CA ARG A 12 13.35 7.73 -3.20
C ARG A 12 14.61 8.35 -2.61
N ASN A 13 14.65 8.51 -1.30
CA ASN A 13 15.77 9.06 -0.56
C ASN A 13 16.43 7.97 0.26
N ASN A 14 17.71 8.13 0.53
CA ASN A 14 18.41 7.25 1.46
C ASN A 14 17.70 7.25 2.81
N LEU A 15 17.42 6.05 3.30
CA LEU A 15 16.89 5.83 4.63
C LEU A 15 18.06 5.54 5.57
N ASP A 16 17.95 6.02 6.81
CA ASP A 16 18.88 5.60 7.86
C ASP A 16 18.74 4.10 8.10
N LYS A 17 19.86 3.45 8.41
CA LYS A 17 19.88 2.06 8.84
C LYS A 17 19.71 2.01 10.35
N ASP A 18 18.68 1.32 10.79
CA ASP A 18 18.43 1.10 12.21
C ASP A 18 19.10 -0.19 12.72
N SER A 19 19.52 -1.07 11.78
CA SER A 19 20.16 -2.34 12.09
C SER A 19 21.04 -2.87 10.93
N ASP A 20 21.96 -3.79 11.23
CA ASP A 20 22.88 -4.38 10.24
C ASP A 20 22.17 -5.30 9.22
N ASN A 21 20.98 -5.77 9.53
CA ASN A 21 20.17 -6.61 8.63
C ASN A 21 19.30 -5.81 7.65
N GLU A 22 19.46 -4.48 7.59
CA GLU A 22 18.71 -3.61 6.68
C GLU A 22 19.53 -3.25 5.44
N ILE A 23 18.85 -3.35 4.29
CA ILE A 23 19.39 -3.01 2.97
C ILE A 23 18.51 -1.92 2.37
N ASN A 24 19.10 -0.78 2.06
CA ASN A 24 18.42 0.36 1.44
C ASN A 24 18.66 0.35 -0.07
N ILE A 25 17.58 0.39 -0.84
CA ILE A 25 17.60 0.47 -2.31
C ILE A 25 16.79 1.69 -2.75
N SER A 26 17.36 2.48 -3.65
CA SER A 26 16.67 3.65 -4.20
C SER A 26 15.61 3.23 -5.22
N ILE A 27 14.40 3.79 -5.10
CA ILE A 27 13.30 3.52 -6.03
C ILE A 27 12.37 4.74 -6.15
N ASP A 28 12.02 5.11 -7.37
CA ASP A 28 10.88 5.99 -7.64
C ASP A 28 9.78 5.18 -8.32
N ILE A 29 8.65 5.01 -7.64
CA ILE A 29 7.51 4.23 -8.15
C ILE A 29 6.77 4.92 -9.31
N GLU A 30 7.06 6.18 -9.58
CA GLU A 30 6.51 6.93 -10.71
C GLU A 30 7.36 6.76 -11.98
N ASP A 31 8.52 6.14 -11.88
CA ASP A 31 9.45 5.84 -12.97
C ASP A 31 9.68 4.31 -13.08
N GLU A 32 9.17 3.70 -14.15
CA GLU A 32 9.29 2.26 -14.37
C GLU A 32 10.77 1.83 -14.53
N ASP A 33 11.63 2.66 -15.09
CA ASP A 33 13.05 2.33 -15.24
C ASP A 33 13.79 2.40 -13.89
N SER A 34 13.37 3.27 -12.97
CA SER A 34 13.83 3.25 -11.58
C SER A 34 13.43 1.95 -10.87
N ILE A 35 12.21 1.47 -11.09
CA ILE A 35 11.75 0.18 -10.53
C ILE A 35 12.62 -0.97 -11.06
N LYS A 36 12.89 -1.03 -12.36
CA LYS A 36 13.75 -2.08 -12.97
C LYS A 36 15.14 -2.08 -12.35
N LYS A 37 15.78 -0.91 -12.23
CA LYS A 37 17.11 -0.77 -11.61
C LYS A 37 17.10 -1.26 -10.15
N ALA A 38 16.08 -0.89 -9.39
CA ALA A 38 15.94 -1.35 -8.00
C ALA A 38 15.80 -2.89 -7.89
N ILE A 39 15.14 -3.53 -8.85
CA ILE A 39 15.04 -4.99 -8.92
C ILE A 39 16.40 -5.64 -9.22
N GLU A 40 17.21 -5.04 -10.10
CA GLU A 40 18.55 -5.55 -10.44
C GLU A 40 19.51 -5.55 -9.24
N GLU A 41 19.24 -4.73 -8.20
CA GLU A 41 20.02 -4.71 -6.97
C GLU A 41 19.62 -5.85 -5.98
N ILE A 42 18.51 -6.57 -6.24
CA ILE A 42 18.09 -7.69 -5.41
C ILE A 42 18.82 -8.96 -5.90
N PRO A 43 19.55 -9.67 -5.03
CA PRO A 43 20.16 -10.96 -5.40
C PRO A 43 19.11 -11.96 -5.93
N GLU A 44 19.47 -12.74 -6.94
CA GLU A 44 18.55 -13.63 -7.64
C GLU A 44 17.95 -14.75 -6.75
N ASP A 45 18.66 -15.12 -5.69
CA ASP A 45 18.25 -16.15 -4.72
C ASP A 45 17.32 -15.63 -3.63
N ILE A 46 17.17 -14.31 -3.50
CA ILE A 46 16.27 -13.72 -2.47
C ILE A 46 14.82 -14.02 -2.79
N ARG A 47 14.08 -14.42 -1.74
CA ARG A 47 12.63 -14.54 -1.76
C ARG A 47 12.05 -13.85 -0.54
N PHE A 48 10.98 -13.10 -0.77
CA PHE A 48 10.30 -12.33 0.28
C PHE A 48 9.10 -13.09 0.84
N ASP A 49 9.05 -13.19 2.16
CA ASP A 49 7.88 -13.68 2.88
C ASP A 49 6.81 -12.59 3.04
N LEU A 50 7.26 -11.32 3.09
CA LEU A 50 6.38 -10.15 3.14
C LEU A 50 6.91 -9.04 2.23
N ILE A 51 6.05 -8.55 1.35
CA ILE A 51 6.24 -7.30 0.61
C ILE A 51 5.14 -6.34 1.05
N PHE A 52 5.52 -5.15 1.53
CA PHE A 52 4.59 -4.15 2.03
C PHE A 52 4.74 -2.84 1.25
N VAL A 53 3.74 -2.50 0.43
CA VAL A 53 3.71 -1.24 -0.34
C VAL A 53 3.01 -0.16 0.46
N ALA A 54 3.80 0.70 1.11
CA ALA A 54 3.32 1.77 2.01
C ALA A 54 3.18 3.14 1.30
N THR A 55 3.18 3.17 -0.03
CA THR A 55 3.12 4.42 -0.79
C THR A 55 1.69 4.96 -0.92
N GLY A 56 1.56 6.28 -0.96
CA GLY A 56 0.28 6.92 -1.21
C GLY A 56 0.37 8.45 -1.15
N ILE A 57 -0.53 9.12 -1.85
CA ILE A 57 -0.71 10.56 -1.82
C ILE A 57 -2.19 10.90 -1.69
N LEU A 58 -2.51 11.85 -0.83
CA LEU A 58 -3.84 12.46 -0.66
C LEU A 58 -3.77 13.97 -0.93
N HIS A 59 -2.65 14.58 -0.52
CA HIS A 59 -2.34 15.98 -0.77
C HIS A 59 -0.81 16.16 -0.86
N ASN A 60 -0.39 17.32 -1.35
CA ASN A 60 0.99 17.80 -1.28
C ASN A 60 1.02 19.33 -1.24
N ASP A 61 2.22 19.90 -1.07
CA ASP A 61 2.41 21.36 -1.05
C ASP A 61 2.26 22.01 -2.44
N ASN A 62 2.21 21.20 -3.51
CA ASN A 62 2.15 21.61 -4.92
C ASN A 62 0.73 21.52 -5.52
N ASN A 63 -0.29 21.99 -4.81
CA ASN A 63 -1.68 22.07 -5.28
C ASN A 63 -2.45 20.74 -5.43
N ILE A 64 -1.98 19.64 -4.88
CA ILE A 64 -2.78 18.43 -4.75
C ILE A 64 -3.53 18.47 -3.43
N PHE A 65 -4.84 18.63 -3.51
CA PHE A 65 -5.77 18.48 -2.39
C PHE A 65 -6.98 17.68 -2.84
N PRO A 66 -7.57 16.85 -1.97
CA PRO A 66 -8.76 16.09 -2.32
C PRO A 66 -9.90 17.02 -2.71
N GLU A 67 -10.58 16.67 -3.79
CA GLU A 67 -11.65 17.46 -4.36
C GLU A 67 -12.88 17.43 -3.45
N LYS A 68 -13.39 18.62 -3.10
CA LYS A 68 -14.64 18.78 -2.33
C LYS A 68 -15.86 18.85 -3.22
N SER A 69 -15.68 19.24 -4.46
CA SER A 69 -16.72 19.48 -5.45
C SER A 69 -16.31 18.92 -6.80
N ILE A 70 -17.31 18.59 -7.65
CA ILE A 70 -17.08 18.18 -9.04
C ILE A 70 -16.30 19.25 -9.83
N LYS A 71 -16.40 20.51 -9.45
CA LYS A 71 -15.69 21.63 -10.08
C LYS A 71 -14.18 21.62 -9.81
N ASP A 72 -13.74 20.90 -8.78
CA ASP A 72 -12.33 20.84 -8.38
C ASP A 72 -11.57 19.73 -9.13
N ILE A 73 -12.27 18.91 -9.92
CA ILE A 73 -11.68 17.82 -10.70
C ILE A 73 -10.78 18.41 -11.78
N SER A 74 -9.55 17.92 -11.86
CA SER A 74 -8.63 18.26 -12.95
C SER A 74 -7.84 17.04 -13.40
N ILE A 75 -7.43 17.03 -14.66
CA ILE A 75 -6.67 15.94 -15.25
C ILE A 75 -5.31 15.75 -14.56
N ASP A 76 -4.68 16.85 -14.13
CA ASP A 76 -3.37 16.80 -13.49
C ASP A 76 -3.46 16.16 -12.11
N LYS A 77 -4.50 16.49 -11.30
CA LYS A 77 -4.76 15.83 -10.03
C LYS A 77 -5.04 14.34 -10.22
N LEU A 78 -5.93 13.99 -11.16
CA LEU A 78 -6.22 12.59 -11.48
C LEU A 78 -4.95 11.83 -11.85
N LYS A 79 -4.16 12.34 -12.81
CA LYS A 79 -2.91 11.70 -13.24
C LYS A 79 -1.95 11.48 -12.07
N LYS A 80 -1.71 12.52 -11.24
CA LYS A 80 -0.77 12.42 -10.12
C LYS A 80 -1.23 11.44 -9.05
N VAL A 81 -2.51 11.52 -8.65
CA VAL A 81 -3.05 10.65 -7.60
C VAL A 81 -3.09 9.20 -8.07
N PHE A 82 -3.52 8.93 -9.31
CA PHE A 82 -3.52 7.58 -9.86
C PHE A 82 -2.09 7.05 -10.07
N MET A 83 -1.15 7.88 -10.50
CA MET A 83 0.24 7.46 -10.66
C MET A 83 0.80 6.90 -9.35
N VAL A 84 0.66 7.62 -8.25
CA VAL A 84 1.21 7.21 -6.96
C VAL A 84 0.38 6.11 -6.27
N ASN A 85 -0.96 6.20 -6.34
CA ASN A 85 -1.83 5.31 -5.55
C ASN A 85 -2.21 4.02 -6.28
N THR A 86 -2.08 3.97 -7.61
CA THR A 86 -2.55 2.85 -8.42
C THR A 86 -1.46 2.33 -9.36
N PHE A 87 -0.93 3.18 -10.26
CA PHE A 87 -0.02 2.73 -11.31
C PHE A 87 1.33 2.29 -10.74
N GLY A 88 1.94 3.08 -9.85
CA GLY A 88 3.17 2.70 -9.16
C GLY A 88 3.02 1.37 -8.40
N PRO A 89 2.05 1.20 -7.49
CA PRO A 89 1.77 -0.09 -6.86
C PRO A 89 1.52 -1.25 -7.83
N THR A 90 0.87 -0.98 -8.98
CA THR A 90 0.67 -2.01 -10.01
C THR A 90 2.00 -2.44 -10.64
N LEU A 91 2.88 -1.48 -10.96
CA LEU A 91 4.21 -1.77 -11.48
C LEU A 91 5.07 -2.50 -10.44
N LEU A 92 4.99 -2.11 -9.16
CA LEU A 92 5.65 -2.88 -8.09
C LEU A 92 5.16 -4.33 -8.07
N GLY A 93 3.84 -4.57 -8.19
CA GLY A 93 3.31 -5.92 -8.34
C GLY A 93 3.95 -6.68 -9.49
N LYS A 94 3.98 -6.08 -10.69
CA LYS A 94 4.59 -6.67 -11.89
C LYS A 94 6.03 -7.16 -11.66
N TYR A 95 6.86 -6.34 -11.00
CA TYR A 95 8.28 -6.62 -10.86
C TYR A 95 8.64 -7.42 -9.60
N PHE A 96 7.88 -7.30 -8.51
CA PHE A 96 8.19 -7.95 -7.25
C PHE A 96 7.48 -9.30 -7.03
N ILE A 97 6.39 -9.60 -7.73
CA ILE A 97 5.69 -10.90 -7.62
C ILE A 97 6.62 -12.10 -7.88
N PRO A 98 7.57 -12.07 -8.85
CA PRO A 98 8.51 -13.16 -9.05
C PRO A 98 9.43 -13.47 -7.87
N TYR A 99 9.62 -12.50 -6.97
CA TYR A 99 10.45 -12.63 -5.77
C TYR A 99 9.67 -13.11 -4.53
N LEU A 100 8.38 -13.40 -4.65
CA LEU A 100 7.61 -13.98 -3.54
C LEU A 100 8.06 -15.41 -3.23
N ASN A 101 8.19 -15.71 -1.93
CA ASN A 101 8.42 -17.06 -1.45
C ASN A 101 7.29 -18.00 -1.96
N LYS A 102 7.65 -19.26 -2.28
CA LYS A 102 6.69 -20.27 -2.75
C LYS A 102 5.96 -20.98 -1.62
N GLU A 103 6.45 -20.86 -0.40
CA GLU A 103 5.73 -21.30 0.79
C GLU A 103 4.62 -20.30 1.13
N LYS A 104 4.51 -19.81 2.35
CA LYS A 104 3.55 -18.74 2.66
C LYS A 104 4.22 -17.39 2.43
N SER A 105 3.61 -16.56 1.58
CA SER A 105 4.06 -15.17 1.39
C SER A 105 2.89 -14.20 1.31
N VAL A 106 3.11 -12.95 1.72
CA VAL A 106 2.10 -11.90 1.71
C VAL A 106 2.59 -10.70 0.91
N PHE A 107 1.77 -10.22 -0.01
CA PHE A 107 1.95 -8.96 -0.70
C PHE A 107 0.85 -8.00 -0.25
N ALA A 108 1.19 -7.09 0.65
CA ALA A 108 0.26 -6.14 1.25
C ALA A 108 0.41 -4.75 0.62
N PHE A 109 -0.71 -4.07 0.42
CA PHE A 109 -0.76 -2.71 -0.12
C PHE A 109 -1.51 -1.80 0.85
N LEU A 110 -0.98 -0.61 1.15
CA LEU A 110 -1.76 0.39 1.86
C LEU A 110 -2.91 0.90 0.98
N SER A 111 -4.11 0.46 1.31
CA SER A 111 -5.36 0.94 0.76
C SER A 111 -6.06 1.90 1.74
N ALA A 112 -7.34 2.11 1.56
CA ALA A 112 -8.13 2.96 2.43
C ALA A 112 -9.61 2.57 2.37
N ARG A 113 -10.34 2.72 3.50
CA ARG A 113 -11.79 2.51 3.57
C ARG A 113 -12.56 3.33 2.52
N VAL A 114 -12.07 4.53 2.20
CA VAL A 114 -12.65 5.39 1.15
C VAL A 114 -12.56 4.83 -0.26
N GLY A 115 -11.80 3.76 -0.48
CA GLY A 115 -11.77 2.98 -1.73
C GLY A 115 -12.94 1.99 -1.86
N SER A 116 -13.75 1.79 -0.82
CA SER A 116 -14.99 1.03 -0.90
C SER A 116 -16.08 1.86 -1.59
N ILE A 117 -16.74 1.29 -2.59
CA ILE A 117 -17.85 1.91 -3.30
C ILE A 117 -19.11 1.83 -2.43
N SER A 118 -19.33 0.67 -1.82
CA SER A 118 -20.52 0.43 -1.00
C SER A 118 -20.55 1.26 0.29
N ASP A 119 -19.38 1.60 0.85
CA ASP A 119 -19.23 2.41 2.07
C ASP A 119 -19.25 3.92 1.81
N ASN A 120 -19.32 4.34 0.53
CA ASN A 120 -19.25 5.73 0.12
C ASN A 120 -20.60 6.44 0.24
N VAL A 121 -20.87 7.02 1.40
CA VAL A 121 -22.06 7.87 1.64
C VAL A 121 -21.75 9.37 1.65
N LEU A 122 -20.48 9.77 1.65
CA LEU A 122 -20.06 11.17 1.79
C LEU A 122 -19.75 11.86 0.46
N GLY A 123 -19.36 11.09 -0.57
CA GLY A 123 -18.87 11.67 -1.84
C GLY A 123 -17.57 12.46 -1.68
N GLY A 124 -17.26 13.32 -2.64
CA GLY A 124 -16.02 14.10 -2.68
C GLY A 124 -14.77 13.22 -2.85
N TRP A 125 -13.59 13.84 -2.80
CA TRP A 125 -12.28 13.17 -2.91
C TRP A 125 -12.17 12.26 -4.14
N TYR A 126 -12.67 12.77 -5.27
CA TYR A 126 -12.89 11.97 -6.47
C TYR A 126 -11.67 11.19 -6.93
N SER A 127 -10.52 11.86 -7.08
CA SER A 127 -9.29 11.18 -7.51
C SER A 127 -8.78 10.20 -6.46
N TYR A 128 -8.83 10.54 -5.18
CA TYR A 128 -8.32 9.67 -4.12
C TYR A 128 -9.17 8.41 -3.97
N ARG A 129 -10.51 8.55 -3.85
CA ARG A 129 -11.43 7.41 -3.76
C ARG A 129 -11.27 6.49 -4.97
N ALA A 130 -11.37 7.06 -6.18
CA ALA A 130 -11.25 6.29 -7.41
C ALA A 130 -9.90 5.56 -7.53
N SER A 131 -8.80 6.21 -7.13
CA SER A 131 -7.48 5.56 -7.15
C SER A 131 -7.36 4.39 -6.18
N LYS A 132 -7.95 4.48 -4.98
CA LYS A 132 -7.93 3.38 -4.00
C LYS A 132 -8.89 2.26 -4.39
N THR A 133 -10.03 2.57 -4.99
CA THR A 133 -10.93 1.55 -5.60
C THR A 133 -10.21 0.80 -6.73
N ALA A 134 -9.51 1.53 -7.61
CA ALA A 134 -8.73 0.93 -8.69
C ALA A 134 -7.59 0.03 -8.13
N LEU A 135 -6.90 0.47 -7.07
CA LEU A 135 -5.91 -0.37 -6.39
C LEU A 135 -6.53 -1.64 -5.82
N ASN A 136 -7.71 -1.56 -5.19
CA ASN A 136 -8.42 -2.73 -4.67
C ASN A 136 -8.73 -3.74 -5.79
N GLN A 137 -9.14 -3.25 -6.97
CA GLN A 137 -9.36 -4.11 -8.16
C GLN A 137 -8.05 -4.77 -8.64
N ILE A 138 -6.92 -4.03 -8.65
CA ILE A 138 -5.61 -4.58 -9.03
C ILE A 138 -5.17 -5.66 -8.04
N ILE A 139 -5.33 -5.46 -6.73
CA ILE A 139 -5.05 -6.46 -5.70
C ILE A 139 -5.85 -7.74 -5.97
N LYS A 140 -7.15 -7.60 -6.29
CA LYS A 140 -8.01 -8.73 -6.66
C LYS A 140 -7.49 -9.45 -7.89
N ASN A 141 -7.08 -8.73 -8.93
CA ASN A 141 -6.55 -9.33 -10.15
C ASN A 141 -5.25 -10.11 -9.87
N PHE A 142 -4.31 -9.54 -9.11
CA PHE A 142 -3.09 -10.24 -8.71
C PHE A 142 -3.40 -11.53 -7.95
N SER A 143 -4.34 -11.51 -7.01
CA SER A 143 -4.72 -12.69 -6.23
C SER A 143 -5.25 -13.83 -7.11
N ILE A 144 -6.00 -13.51 -8.17
CA ILE A 144 -6.56 -14.51 -9.10
C ILE A 144 -5.48 -15.06 -10.04
N GLU A 145 -4.65 -14.17 -10.61
CA GLU A 145 -3.64 -14.54 -11.58
C GLU A 145 -2.53 -15.36 -10.93
N VAL A 146 -1.96 -14.86 -9.84
CA VAL A 146 -0.80 -15.46 -9.17
C VAL A 146 -1.15 -16.80 -8.53
N LYS A 147 -2.38 -17.02 -8.11
CA LYS A 147 -2.84 -18.32 -7.60
C LYS A 147 -2.56 -19.49 -8.56
N ARG A 148 -2.43 -19.23 -9.87
CA ARG A 148 -2.10 -20.26 -10.88
C ARG A 148 -0.65 -20.72 -10.80
N SER A 149 0.26 -19.89 -10.29
CA SER A 149 1.72 -20.14 -10.24
C SER A 149 2.29 -20.19 -8.84
N ASN A 150 1.62 -19.56 -7.86
CA ASN A 150 1.95 -19.57 -6.44
C ASN A 150 0.66 -19.59 -5.62
N GLN A 151 0.21 -20.78 -5.22
CA GLN A 151 -1.06 -20.97 -4.50
C GLN A 151 -1.01 -20.49 -3.05
N ASN A 152 0.18 -20.28 -2.52
CA ASN A 152 0.41 -19.88 -1.13
C ASN A 152 0.63 -18.36 -0.97
N ALA A 153 0.66 -17.61 -2.08
CA ALA A 153 0.79 -16.16 -2.03
C ALA A 153 -0.55 -15.48 -1.72
N ILE A 154 -0.54 -14.59 -0.75
CA ILE A 154 -1.70 -13.83 -0.28
C ILE A 154 -1.54 -12.36 -0.70
N PHE A 155 -2.50 -11.82 -1.42
CA PHE A 155 -2.54 -10.41 -1.84
C PHE A 155 -3.64 -9.69 -1.09
N VAL A 156 -3.31 -8.62 -0.34
CA VAL A 156 -4.31 -7.90 0.46
C VAL A 156 -4.11 -6.39 0.41
N GLY A 157 -5.21 -5.66 0.54
CA GLY A 157 -5.16 -4.25 0.89
C GLY A 157 -5.33 -4.07 2.40
N LEU A 158 -4.60 -3.13 2.98
CA LEU A 158 -4.69 -2.79 4.40
C LEU A 158 -5.05 -1.33 4.57
N GLN A 159 -6.03 -1.06 5.41
CA GLN A 159 -6.41 0.28 5.82
C GLN A 159 -5.85 0.54 7.22
N PRO A 160 -4.91 1.51 7.36
CA PRO A 160 -4.15 1.70 8.60
C PRO A 160 -4.91 2.45 9.71
N GLY A 161 -6.17 2.81 9.51
CA GLY A 161 -6.86 3.82 10.32
C GLY A 161 -6.41 5.23 9.94
N THR A 162 -6.74 6.23 10.78
CA THR A 162 -6.18 7.57 10.61
C THR A 162 -4.92 7.69 11.46
N VAL A 163 -3.78 7.76 10.79
CA VAL A 163 -2.44 7.77 11.42
C VAL A 163 -1.90 9.20 11.43
N LYS A 164 -1.31 9.64 12.55
CA LYS A 164 -0.58 10.91 12.64
C LYS A 164 0.59 10.89 11.66
N SER A 165 0.44 11.63 10.55
CA SER A 165 1.43 11.67 9.47
C SER A 165 1.27 12.93 8.64
N TYR A 166 2.23 13.20 7.76
CA TYR A 166 2.08 14.29 6.79
C TYR A 166 0.77 14.16 5.98
N LEU A 167 0.40 12.95 5.59
CA LEU A 167 -0.79 12.67 4.77
C LEU A 167 -2.11 13.00 5.51
N SER A 168 -2.20 12.76 6.81
CA SER A 168 -3.41 13.00 7.61
C SER A 168 -3.50 14.42 8.18
N LYS A 169 -2.36 15.09 8.35
CA LYS A 169 -2.24 16.36 9.08
C LYS A 169 -3.31 17.42 8.78
N PRO A 170 -3.70 17.69 7.51
CA PRO A 170 -4.76 18.66 7.21
C PRO A 170 -6.16 18.25 7.69
N PHE A 171 -6.37 16.98 7.99
CA PHE A 171 -7.68 16.39 8.30
C PHE A 171 -7.83 15.97 9.76
N GLU A 172 -6.76 15.96 10.55
CA GLU A 172 -6.71 15.50 11.94
C GLU A 172 -7.71 16.20 12.86
N LYS A 173 -7.99 17.48 12.61
CA LYS A 173 -8.94 18.26 13.42
C LYS A 173 -10.36 17.70 13.44
N ASN A 174 -10.72 16.88 12.44
CA ASN A 174 -12.03 16.27 12.30
C ASN A 174 -12.05 14.82 12.80
N VAL A 175 -10.92 14.31 13.29
CA VAL A 175 -10.77 12.93 13.77
C VAL A 175 -10.91 12.93 15.29
N LYS A 176 -11.74 12.04 15.82
CA LYS A 176 -11.84 11.85 17.26
C LYS A 176 -10.49 11.37 17.81
N PRO A 177 -10.03 11.89 18.99
CA PRO A 177 -8.70 11.55 19.51
C PRO A 177 -8.41 10.04 19.59
N GLU A 178 -9.40 9.25 19.97
CA GLU A 178 -9.31 7.79 20.08
C GLU A 178 -9.22 7.05 18.73
N LYS A 179 -9.44 7.75 17.62
CA LYS A 179 -9.33 7.23 16.25
C LYS A 179 -8.12 7.80 15.48
N LEU A 180 -7.29 8.58 16.15
CA LEU A 180 -6.05 9.13 15.59
C LEU A 180 -4.85 8.36 16.16
N PHE A 181 -4.35 7.43 15.39
CA PHE A 181 -3.30 6.49 15.81
C PHE A 181 -1.90 7.05 15.65
N THR A 182 -0.95 6.52 16.44
CA THR A 182 0.47 6.71 16.15
C THR A 182 0.90 5.77 15.03
N PRO A 183 1.99 6.10 14.30
CA PRO A 183 2.55 5.20 13.28
C PRO A 183 2.89 3.81 13.85
N GLU A 184 3.46 3.75 15.05
CA GLU A 184 3.86 2.52 15.73
C GLU A 184 2.64 1.63 15.99
N TYR A 185 1.59 2.18 16.63
CA TYR A 185 0.36 1.44 16.91
C TYR A 185 -0.29 0.90 15.63
N SER A 186 -0.41 1.76 14.60
CA SER A 186 -1.01 1.35 13.33
C SER A 186 -0.19 0.26 12.63
N SER A 187 1.14 0.37 12.64
CA SER A 187 2.03 -0.63 12.03
C SER A 187 1.94 -1.97 12.77
N GLU A 188 1.94 -1.96 14.10
CA GLU A 188 1.77 -3.15 14.92
C GLU A 188 0.45 -3.85 14.60
N LYS A 189 -0.65 -3.11 14.56
CA LYS A 189 -1.98 -3.66 14.24
C LYS A 189 -2.06 -4.24 12.82
N MET A 190 -1.47 -3.58 11.84
CA MET A 190 -1.43 -4.14 10.48
C MET A 190 -0.59 -5.41 10.41
N LEU A 191 0.52 -5.52 11.15
CA LEU A 191 1.31 -6.74 11.24
C LEU A 191 0.55 -7.86 11.96
N GLU A 192 -0.23 -7.56 13.00
CA GLU A 192 -1.14 -8.53 13.63
C GLU A 192 -2.14 -9.10 12.60
N VAL A 193 -2.77 -8.22 11.79
CA VAL A 193 -3.67 -8.65 10.71
C VAL A 193 -2.93 -9.56 9.72
N ILE A 194 -1.76 -9.13 9.22
CA ILE A 194 -0.94 -9.93 8.28
C ILE A 194 -0.65 -11.32 8.82
N ASN A 195 -0.32 -11.45 10.11
CA ASN A 195 0.00 -12.72 10.75
C ASN A 195 -1.18 -13.68 10.81
N THR A 196 -2.42 -13.17 10.85
CA THR A 196 -3.65 -13.98 10.91
C THR A 196 -4.18 -14.40 9.54
N LEU A 197 -3.67 -13.78 8.45
CA LEU A 197 -4.16 -14.03 7.09
C LEU A 197 -4.00 -15.50 6.67
N LYS A 198 -5.03 -15.96 5.96
CA LYS A 198 -5.12 -17.26 5.31
C LYS A 198 -5.21 -17.10 3.80
N ILE A 199 -5.02 -18.19 3.05
CA ILE A 199 -5.04 -18.18 1.58
C ILE A 199 -6.39 -17.70 1.03
N GLU A 200 -7.49 -18.02 1.70
CA GLU A 200 -8.84 -17.58 1.35
C GLU A 200 -9.09 -16.07 1.53
N ASP A 201 -8.18 -15.37 2.20
CA ASP A 201 -8.23 -13.92 2.37
C ASP A 201 -7.57 -13.17 1.22
N SER A 202 -6.92 -13.90 0.31
CA SER A 202 -6.26 -13.30 -0.84
C SER A 202 -7.25 -12.57 -1.75
N GLY A 203 -6.97 -11.32 -2.05
CA GLY A 203 -7.82 -10.44 -2.86
C GLY A 203 -8.85 -9.64 -2.06
N LYS A 204 -8.75 -9.64 -0.73
CA LYS A 204 -9.61 -8.86 0.17
C LYS A 204 -8.91 -7.61 0.71
N ILE A 205 -9.69 -6.73 1.31
CA ILE A 205 -9.22 -5.50 1.94
C ILE A 205 -9.59 -5.58 3.42
N PHE A 206 -8.62 -5.32 4.30
CA PHE A 206 -8.82 -5.35 5.75
C PHE A 206 -8.52 -4.01 6.40
N SER A 207 -9.27 -3.69 7.43
CA SER A 207 -8.98 -2.61 8.35
C SER A 207 -7.89 -3.04 9.35
N TRP A 208 -7.27 -2.06 10.01
CA TRP A 208 -6.25 -2.23 11.05
C TRP A 208 -6.67 -3.16 12.21
N ASP A 209 -7.96 -3.32 12.44
CA ASP A 209 -8.57 -4.19 13.46
C ASP A 209 -8.97 -5.57 12.94
N GLY A 210 -8.66 -5.89 11.67
CA GLY A 210 -8.96 -7.15 11.04
C GLY A 210 -10.37 -7.25 10.44
N GLU A 211 -11.18 -6.18 10.49
CA GLU A 211 -12.48 -6.13 9.83
C GLU A 211 -12.29 -6.13 8.30
N GLU A 212 -13.02 -6.99 7.58
CA GLU A 212 -13.05 -6.98 6.12
C GLU A 212 -13.83 -5.77 5.61
N ILE A 213 -13.21 -4.96 4.76
CA ILE A 213 -13.85 -3.81 4.10
C ILE A 213 -14.45 -4.31 2.79
N GLN A 214 -15.75 -4.18 2.66
CA GLN A 214 -16.47 -4.56 1.43
C GLN A 214 -16.14 -3.60 0.28
N PRO A 215 -16.13 -4.08 -0.97
CA PRO A 215 -15.81 -3.26 -2.15
C PRO A 215 -16.82 -2.16 -2.46
#